data_7706b9bc89e712c76fe9312366259b47
#
_entry.id   7706b9bc89e712c76fe9312366259b47
#
_cell.length_a   1.000
_cell.length_b   1.000
_cell.length_c   1.000
_cell.angle_alpha   90.00
_cell.angle_beta   90.00
_cell.angle_gamma   90.00
#
_symmetry.space_group_name_H-M   'P 1'
#
loop_
_entity.id
_entity.type
_entity.pdbx_description
1 polymer ?
#
loop_
_entity_poly.entity_id
_entity_poly.type
_entity_poly.pdbx_seq_one_letter_code
_entity_poly.pdbx_strand_id
1 'polypeptide(L)'
;MPKKKKTSLPELHKSKNLLIIAGVVLSIGLILLLKFQPFGSASSEVAEPLGGQIAEAITNPTVGLSFDGTSEEQVDHYLEVGQAAFVFFHSDNCQSCIDMMGIVDEVYPEFQAVLPIVDVNVYDPLNQNLLRRAGVTGIPTQVFLAADGTGKIAVGVMNPDELRAQLSLLAGND
;
A
#
# COMPACT_ATOMS: atom_id res chain seq x y z
N MET A 1 69.88 6.04 -27.82
CA MET A 1 69.64 4.69 -27.22
C MET A 1 68.53 4.84 -26.17
N PRO A 2 67.29 4.34 -26.43
CA PRO A 2 66.21 4.42 -25.47
C PRO A 2 66.17 3.19 -24.59
N LYS A 3 66.09 3.39 -23.25
CA LYS A 3 65.98 2.33 -22.23
C LYS A 3 64.58 1.75 -22.22
N LYS A 4 64.50 0.41 -22.40
CA LYS A 4 63.29 -0.40 -22.27
C LYS A 4 62.80 -0.41 -20.79
N LYS A 5 61.59 0.10 -20.54
CA LYS A 5 60.86 -0.03 -19.28
C LYS A 5 60.19 -1.39 -19.24
N LYS A 6 60.58 -2.26 -18.31
CA LYS A 6 59.89 -3.54 -18.03
C LYS A 6 58.60 -3.24 -17.33
N THR A 7 57.46 -3.63 -17.93
CA THR A 7 56.14 -3.60 -17.32
C THR A 7 55.98 -4.90 -16.57
N SER A 8 55.96 -4.85 -15.24
CA SER A 8 55.59 -5.99 -14.40
C SER A 8 54.03 -6.07 -14.30
N LEU A 9 53.47 -7.20 -14.69
CA LEU A 9 52.05 -7.51 -14.51
C LEU A 9 51.77 -7.75 -13.02
N PRO A 10 50.63 -7.29 -12.48
CA PRO A 10 50.13 -7.73 -11.18
C PRO A 10 49.26 -8.96 -11.35
N GLU A 11 49.86 -10.10 -11.29
CA GLU A 11 49.18 -11.38 -11.06
C GLU A 11 49.15 -11.60 -9.56
N LEU A 12 48.06 -11.41 -8.85
CA LEU A 12 47.70 -12.14 -7.60
C LEU A 12 46.40 -11.71 -6.90
N HIS A 13 45.43 -11.15 -7.59
CA HIS A 13 44.14 -10.82 -6.92
C HIS A 13 42.95 -11.61 -7.46
N LYS A 14 43.15 -12.50 -8.44
CA LYS A 14 42.04 -13.22 -9.10
C LYS A 14 41.53 -14.46 -8.35
N SER A 15 42.32 -15.05 -7.45
CA SER A 15 41.91 -16.30 -6.79
C SER A 15 41.02 -16.08 -5.55
N LYS A 16 41.24 -15.01 -4.81
CA LYS A 16 40.43 -14.71 -3.58
C LYS A 16 39.01 -14.29 -3.92
N ASN A 17 38.81 -13.50 -4.96
CA ASN A 17 37.49 -13.08 -5.39
C ASN A 17 36.66 -14.23 -6.02
N LEU A 18 37.31 -15.19 -6.66
CA LEU A 18 36.64 -16.36 -7.23
C LEU A 18 36.06 -17.27 -6.14
N LEU A 19 36.78 -17.44 -5.02
CA LEU A 19 36.29 -18.22 -3.87
C LEU A 19 35.14 -17.57 -3.16
N ILE A 20 35.15 -16.25 -3.06
CA ILE A 20 34.05 -15.46 -2.43
C ILE A 20 32.79 -15.54 -3.31
N ILE A 21 32.93 -15.39 -4.63
CA ILE A 21 31.81 -15.49 -5.57
C ILE A 21 31.21 -16.92 -5.56
N ALA A 22 32.04 -17.95 -5.53
CA ALA A 22 31.58 -19.33 -5.44
C ALA A 22 30.82 -19.60 -4.13
N GLY A 23 31.26 -19.05 -3.01
CA GLY A 23 30.59 -19.17 -1.70
C GLY A 23 29.22 -18.47 -1.69
N VAL A 24 29.10 -17.28 -2.29
CA VAL A 24 27.84 -16.54 -2.38
C VAL A 24 26.83 -17.24 -3.28
N VAL A 25 27.26 -17.79 -4.43
CA VAL A 25 26.37 -18.53 -5.34
C VAL A 25 25.87 -19.81 -4.69
N LEU A 26 26.70 -20.50 -3.92
CA LEU A 26 26.32 -21.75 -3.23
C LEU A 26 25.32 -21.48 -2.10
N SER A 27 25.47 -20.37 -1.38
CA SER A 27 24.53 -19.98 -0.30
C SER A 27 23.16 -19.53 -0.86
N ILE A 28 23.13 -18.83 -1.99
CA ILE A 28 21.88 -18.45 -2.66
C ILE A 28 21.16 -19.68 -3.22
N GLY A 29 21.89 -20.64 -3.79
CA GLY A 29 21.34 -21.90 -4.26
C GLY A 29 20.69 -22.73 -3.14
N LEU A 30 21.32 -22.77 -1.95
CA LEU A 30 20.80 -23.49 -0.79
C LEU A 30 19.52 -22.86 -0.25
N ILE A 31 19.42 -21.51 -0.23
CA ILE A 31 18.22 -20.77 0.21
C ILE A 31 17.06 -21.00 -0.77
N LEU A 32 17.33 -21.06 -2.07
CA LEU A 32 16.30 -21.34 -3.09
C LEU A 32 15.77 -22.77 -2.99
N LEU A 33 16.62 -23.76 -2.68
CA LEU A 33 16.21 -25.15 -2.50
C LEU A 33 15.33 -25.35 -1.24
N LEU A 34 15.57 -24.59 -0.18
CA LEU A 34 14.77 -24.66 1.05
C LEU A 34 13.39 -23.98 0.91
N LYS A 35 13.20 -23.08 -0.07
CA LYS A 35 11.90 -22.44 -0.35
C LYS A 35 10.98 -23.23 -1.30
N PHE A 36 11.51 -24.28 -1.95
CA PHE A 36 10.73 -25.12 -2.87
C PHE A 36 10.41 -26.47 -2.24
N GLN A 37 9.67 -26.46 -1.12
CA GLN A 37 9.01 -27.67 -0.65
C GLN A 37 7.58 -27.68 -1.20
N PRO A 38 7.23 -28.64 -2.07
CA PRO A 38 5.84 -28.82 -2.46
C PRO A 38 5.08 -29.36 -1.25
N PHE A 39 4.09 -28.60 -0.83
CA PHE A 39 3.14 -29.01 0.21
C PHE A 39 2.39 -30.25 -0.27
N GLY A 40 2.77 -31.41 0.30
CA GLY A 40 2.20 -32.70 -0.04
C GLY A 40 0.76 -32.81 0.40
N SER A 41 -0.07 -33.22 -0.54
CA SER A 41 -1.43 -33.68 -0.35
C SER A 41 -1.51 -34.83 0.64
N ALA A 42 -2.35 -34.73 1.66
CA ALA A 42 -2.86 -35.88 2.38
C ALA A 42 -4.37 -35.94 2.20
N SER A 43 -4.80 -36.97 1.53
CA SER A 43 -6.16 -37.34 1.22
C SER A 43 -6.82 -38.09 2.39
N SER A 44 -8.16 -38.02 2.40
CA SER A 44 -9.12 -39.00 2.92
C SER A 44 -9.47 -38.98 4.41
N GLU A 45 -10.73 -38.70 4.74
CA GLU A 45 -11.75 -39.70 5.02
C GLU A 45 -13.11 -39.05 5.31
N VAL A 46 -14.05 -39.31 4.45
CA VAL A 46 -15.39 -39.93 4.53
C VAL A 46 -16.37 -39.47 5.60
N ALA A 47 -17.51 -38.92 5.08
CA ALA A 47 -18.93 -39.05 5.50
C ALA A 47 -19.33 -38.46 6.86
N GLU A 48 -20.39 -37.67 6.95
CA GLU A 48 -21.81 -37.81 6.59
C GLU A 48 -22.54 -36.45 6.64
N PRO A 49 -23.76 -36.31 6.10
CA PRO A 49 -24.39 -35.04 5.79
C PRO A 49 -25.31 -34.55 6.91
N LEU A 50 -25.12 -33.35 7.37
CA LEU A 50 -26.17 -32.59 8.06
C LEU A 50 -26.42 -31.30 7.30
N GLY A 51 -27.57 -31.29 6.65
CA GLY A 51 -28.06 -30.14 5.89
C GLY A 51 -28.34 -28.93 6.74
N GLY A 52 -28.21 -27.80 6.10
CA GLY A 52 -28.76 -26.54 6.58
C GLY A 52 -27.74 -25.47 6.83
N GLN A 53 -27.81 -24.42 6.01
CA GLN A 53 -27.19 -23.09 6.18
C GLN A 53 -25.84 -22.86 5.54
N ILE A 54 -25.76 -22.99 4.22
CA ILE A 54 -24.80 -22.24 3.40
C ILE A 54 -25.55 -21.54 2.26
N ALA A 55 -26.39 -20.59 2.62
CA ALA A 55 -27.08 -19.74 1.66
C ALA A 55 -27.28 -18.33 2.23
N GLU A 56 -26.26 -17.75 2.90
CA GLU A 56 -26.27 -16.31 3.28
C GLU A 56 -24.88 -15.72 3.49
N ALA A 57 -23.92 -16.04 2.60
CA ALA A 57 -22.61 -15.43 2.67
C ALA A 57 -22.14 -14.81 1.35
N ILE A 58 -23.06 -14.44 0.45
CA ILE A 58 -22.71 -13.77 -0.81
C ILE A 58 -23.69 -12.61 -1.06
N THR A 59 -23.78 -11.65 -0.14
CA THR A 59 -24.41 -10.36 -0.42
C THR A 59 -24.01 -9.29 0.60
N ASN A 60 -22.72 -9.18 0.89
CA ASN A 60 -22.25 -7.96 1.52
C ASN A 60 -20.93 -7.55 0.86
N PRO A 61 -20.95 -6.68 -0.17
CA PRO A 61 -19.74 -6.17 -0.83
C PRO A 61 -18.88 -5.30 0.10
N THR A 62 -19.31 -5.09 1.34
CA THR A 62 -18.61 -4.27 2.33
C THR A 62 -17.47 -5.01 3.06
N VAL A 63 -17.34 -6.34 2.89
CA VAL A 63 -16.37 -7.17 3.65
C VAL A 63 -14.93 -7.04 3.16
N GLY A 64 -14.66 -6.26 2.10
CA GLY A 64 -13.32 -6.11 1.52
C GLY A 64 -12.74 -4.69 1.52
N LEU A 65 -13.48 -3.68 1.98
CA LEU A 65 -13.08 -2.28 1.82
C LEU A 65 -12.35 -1.67 3.03
N SER A 66 -12.39 -2.31 4.19
CA SER A 66 -11.66 -1.84 5.37
C SER A 66 -10.50 -2.76 5.69
N PHE A 67 -9.30 -2.20 5.78
CA PHE A 67 -8.10 -2.86 6.27
C PHE A 67 -7.78 -2.32 7.66
N ASP A 68 -7.64 -3.21 8.65
CA ASP A 68 -7.28 -2.84 10.02
C ASP A 68 -5.76 -2.65 10.12
N GLY A 69 -5.33 -1.42 10.34
CA GLY A 69 -3.91 -1.07 10.45
C GLY A 69 -3.75 0.43 10.72
N THR A 70 -2.51 0.87 10.91
CA THR A 70 -2.20 2.31 10.94
C THR A 70 -2.56 2.96 9.60
N SER A 71 -2.77 4.28 9.59
CA SER A 71 -3.11 4.99 8.34
C SER A 71 -2.06 4.76 7.24
N GLU A 72 -0.77 4.62 7.59
CA GLU A 72 0.28 4.29 6.64
C GLU A 72 0.13 2.88 6.06
N GLU A 73 -0.13 1.88 6.92
CA GLU A 73 -0.37 0.50 6.49
C GLU A 73 -1.63 0.37 5.63
N GLN A 74 -2.67 1.14 5.93
CA GLN A 74 -3.88 1.20 5.10
C GLN A 74 -3.58 1.72 3.70
N VAL A 75 -2.86 2.85 3.58
CA VAL A 75 -2.46 3.42 2.28
C VAL A 75 -1.58 2.44 1.50
N ASP A 76 -0.60 1.81 2.16
CA ASP A 76 0.30 0.86 1.51
C ASP A 76 -0.46 -0.40 1.04
N HIS A 77 -1.41 -0.88 1.82
CA HIS A 77 -2.30 -1.99 1.44
C HIS A 77 -3.11 -1.66 0.18
N TYR A 78 -3.79 -0.49 0.14
CA TYR A 78 -4.60 -0.12 -1.02
C TYR A 78 -3.75 0.08 -2.28
N LEU A 79 -2.54 0.62 -2.16
CA LEU A 79 -1.57 0.69 -3.26
C LEU A 79 -1.15 -0.70 -3.75
N GLU A 80 -0.88 -1.63 -2.83
CA GLU A 80 -0.42 -2.99 -3.15
C GLU A 80 -1.50 -3.79 -3.90
N VAL A 81 -2.76 -3.65 -3.46
CA VAL A 81 -3.88 -4.37 -4.09
C VAL A 81 -4.46 -3.64 -5.31
N GLY A 82 -3.93 -2.47 -5.65
CA GLY A 82 -4.42 -1.67 -6.78
C GLY A 82 -5.85 -1.17 -6.57
N GLN A 83 -6.17 -0.74 -5.34
CA GLN A 83 -7.47 -0.19 -4.97
C GLN A 83 -7.38 1.32 -4.79
N ALA A 84 -8.31 2.05 -5.40
CA ALA A 84 -8.45 3.48 -5.16
C ALA A 84 -8.90 3.74 -3.72
N ALA A 85 -8.40 4.84 -3.13
CA ALA A 85 -8.71 5.25 -1.76
C ALA A 85 -8.81 6.76 -1.62
N PHE A 86 -9.67 7.22 -0.73
CA PHE A 86 -9.74 8.61 -0.31
C PHE A 86 -8.97 8.80 1.00
N VAL A 87 -7.89 9.59 0.99
CA VAL A 87 -7.06 9.84 2.18
C VAL A 87 -7.29 11.28 2.65
N PHE A 88 -7.71 11.43 3.90
CA PHE A 88 -8.07 12.71 4.48
C PHE A 88 -7.16 13.07 5.66
N PHE A 89 -6.32 14.10 5.46
CA PHE A 89 -5.40 14.62 6.47
C PHE A 89 -6.03 15.81 7.18
N HIS A 90 -6.19 15.68 8.49
CA HIS A 90 -6.87 16.67 9.31
C HIS A 90 -6.34 16.75 10.74
N SER A 91 -6.96 17.57 11.54
CA SER A 91 -6.80 17.68 13.00
C SER A 91 -8.08 18.19 13.64
N ASP A 92 -8.37 17.71 14.83
CA ASP A 92 -9.54 18.10 15.64
C ASP A 92 -9.46 19.55 16.16
N ASN A 93 -8.26 20.15 16.17
CA ASN A 93 -8.01 21.51 16.65
C ASN A 93 -7.90 22.54 15.53
N CYS A 94 -8.34 22.23 14.33
CA CYS A 94 -8.28 23.08 13.15
C CYS A 94 -9.70 23.39 12.66
N GLN A 95 -10.14 24.65 12.71
CA GLN A 95 -11.52 25.00 12.34
C GLN A 95 -11.85 24.61 10.89
N SER A 96 -10.96 24.90 9.94
CA SER A 96 -11.16 24.50 8.55
C SER A 96 -11.17 22.98 8.35
N CYS A 97 -10.51 22.22 9.23
CA CYS A 97 -10.59 20.76 9.22
C CYS A 97 -11.96 20.29 9.71
N ILE A 98 -12.48 20.90 10.77
CA ILE A 98 -13.83 20.61 11.30
C ILE A 98 -14.89 20.89 10.24
N ASP A 99 -14.77 22.04 9.55
CA ASP A 99 -15.67 22.38 8.46
C ASP A 99 -15.61 21.35 7.31
N MET A 100 -14.39 20.90 6.95
CA MET A 100 -14.22 19.89 5.92
C MET A 100 -14.66 18.48 6.37
N MET A 101 -14.49 18.13 7.64
CA MET A 101 -15.00 16.87 8.22
C MET A 101 -16.54 16.81 8.07
N GLY A 102 -17.24 17.90 8.37
CA GLY A 102 -18.70 17.96 8.17
C GLY A 102 -19.12 17.73 6.71
N ILE A 103 -18.32 18.21 5.75
CA ILE A 103 -18.56 17.95 4.31
C ILE A 103 -18.26 16.50 3.95
N VAL A 104 -17.19 15.93 4.50
CA VAL A 104 -16.87 14.49 4.32
C VAL A 104 -18.00 13.63 4.88
N ASP A 105 -18.49 13.93 6.09
CA ASP A 105 -19.60 13.20 6.74
C ASP A 105 -20.89 13.27 5.93
N GLU A 106 -21.13 14.38 5.22
CA GLU A 106 -22.29 14.56 4.34
C GLU A 106 -22.17 13.74 3.05
N VAL A 107 -20.98 13.75 2.40
CA VAL A 107 -20.79 13.24 1.04
C VAL A 107 -20.31 11.81 1.00
N TYR A 108 -19.36 11.44 1.87
CA TYR A 108 -18.68 10.14 1.82
C TYR A 108 -19.61 8.91 1.95
N PRO A 109 -20.72 8.95 2.69
CA PRO A 109 -21.66 7.83 2.76
C PRO A 109 -22.17 7.34 1.38
N GLU A 110 -22.17 8.21 0.36
CA GLU A 110 -22.56 7.85 -1.01
C GLU A 110 -21.52 6.90 -1.66
N PHE A 111 -20.27 6.88 -1.18
CA PHE A 111 -19.13 6.18 -1.75
C PHE A 111 -18.57 5.06 -0.87
N GLN A 112 -18.97 4.98 0.39
CA GLN A 112 -18.41 4.05 1.38
C GLN A 112 -18.46 2.56 0.98
N ALA A 113 -19.38 2.19 0.06
CA ALA A 113 -19.52 0.81 -0.43
C ALA A 113 -18.47 0.44 -1.50
N VAL A 114 -17.79 1.42 -2.12
CA VAL A 114 -16.88 1.21 -3.26
C VAL A 114 -15.52 1.86 -3.08
N LEU A 115 -15.40 2.80 -2.15
CA LEU A 115 -14.19 3.60 -1.96
C LEU A 115 -13.83 3.66 -0.46
N PRO A 116 -12.71 3.07 -0.02
CA PRO A 116 -12.25 3.19 1.35
C PRO A 116 -11.79 4.61 1.65
N ILE A 117 -12.00 5.04 2.90
CA ILE A 117 -11.42 6.26 3.45
C ILE A 117 -10.29 5.90 4.41
N VAL A 118 -9.17 6.61 4.30
CA VAL A 118 -8.08 6.60 5.28
C VAL A 118 -8.09 7.94 6.01
N ASP A 119 -8.51 7.90 7.26
CA ASP A 119 -8.52 9.06 8.14
C ASP A 119 -7.15 9.26 8.79
N VAL A 120 -6.56 10.46 8.66
CA VAL A 120 -5.18 10.73 9.08
C VAL A 120 -5.12 11.97 9.95
N ASN A 121 -5.07 11.78 11.27
CA ASN A 121 -4.76 12.87 12.19
C ASN A 121 -3.27 13.22 12.06
N VAL A 122 -2.96 14.47 11.66
CA VAL A 122 -1.60 14.92 11.41
C VAL A 122 -0.73 15.07 12.66
N TYR A 123 -1.35 15.09 13.83
CA TYR A 123 -0.63 15.17 15.12
C TYR A 123 -0.33 13.80 15.73
N ASP A 124 -0.86 12.71 15.14
CA ASP A 124 -0.48 11.38 15.56
C ASP A 124 0.98 11.10 15.14
N PRO A 125 1.88 10.76 16.08
CA PRO A 125 3.26 10.43 15.76
C PRO A 125 3.41 9.27 14.76
N LEU A 126 2.46 8.32 14.71
CA LEU A 126 2.47 7.19 13.79
C LEU A 126 2.27 7.63 12.34
N ASN A 127 1.64 8.79 12.10
CA ASN A 127 1.33 9.30 10.76
C ASN A 127 2.45 10.18 10.16
N GLN A 128 3.52 10.49 10.91
CA GLN A 128 4.55 11.43 10.47
C GLN A 128 5.31 10.99 9.21
N ASN A 129 5.47 9.70 9.01
CA ASN A 129 6.10 9.17 7.80
C ASN A 129 5.17 9.31 6.59
N LEU A 130 3.90 8.96 6.75
CA LEU A 130 2.87 9.11 5.71
C LEU A 130 2.71 10.58 5.28
N LEU A 131 2.70 11.54 6.24
CA LEU A 131 2.64 12.98 5.92
C LEU A 131 3.79 13.42 5.00
N ARG A 132 5.02 12.99 5.31
CA ARG A 132 6.19 13.31 4.49
C ARG A 132 6.11 12.69 3.10
N ARG A 133 5.69 11.42 3.00
CA ARG A 133 5.52 10.67 1.73
C ARG A 133 4.45 11.33 0.85
N ALA A 134 3.33 11.71 1.45
CA ALA A 134 2.23 12.37 0.75
C ALA A 134 2.51 13.85 0.43
N GLY A 135 3.60 14.43 0.94
CA GLY A 135 3.94 15.84 0.71
C GLY A 135 2.95 16.83 1.32
N VAL A 136 2.31 16.47 2.44
CA VAL A 136 1.31 17.31 3.13
C VAL A 136 2.00 18.54 3.71
N THR A 137 1.60 19.73 3.26
CA THR A 137 2.15 21.03 3.69
C THR A 137 1.14 21.89 4.45
N GLY A 138 -0.12 21.50 4.49
CA GLY A 138 -1.20 22.21 5.18
C GLY A 138 -2.38 21.29 5.42
N ILE A 139 -3.32 21.72 6.26
CA ILE A 139 -4.56 20.98 6.55
C ILE A 139 -5.77 21.92 6.49
N PRO A 140 -6.96 21.39 6.14
CA PRO A 140 -7.19 20.00 5.69
C PRO A 140 -6.56 19.73 4.32
N THR A 141 -6.10 18.48 4.07
CA THR A 141 -5.63 18.02 2.77
C THR A 141 -6.38 16.75 2.39
N GLN A 142 -6.87 16.68 1.17
CA GLN A 142 -7.54 15.54 0.57
C GLN A 142 -6.63 14.95 -0.50
N VAL A 143 -6.38 13.63 -0.43
CA VAL A 143 -5.67 12.89 -1.47
C VAL A 143 -6.62 11.87 -2.08
N PHE A 144 -6.88 12.03 -3.37
CA PHE A 144 -7.67 11.12 -4.18
C PHE A 144 -6.69 10.15 -4.85
N LEU A 145 -6.45 9.01 -4.18
CA LEU A 145 -5.46 8.01 -4.60
C LEU A 145 -6.10 7.03 -5.56
N ALA A 146 -5.65 7.04 -6.82
CA ALA A 146 -6.14 6.11 -7.83
C ALA A 146 -5.49 4.72 -7.69
N ALA A 147 -6.13 3.70 -8.27
CA ALA A 147 -5.69 2.31 -8.23
C ALA A 147 -4.30 2.05 -8.85
N ASP A 148 -3.85 2.93 -9.74
CA ASP A 148 -2.51 2.87 -10.35
C ASP A 148 -1.42 3.56 -9.52
N GLY A 149 -1.76 4.06 -8.32
CA GLY A 149 -0.86 4.76 -7.42
C GLY A 149 -0.69 6.25 -7.76
N THR A 150 -1.32 6.75 -8.82
CA THR A 150 -1.38 8.20 -9.05
C THR A 150 -2.37 8.86 -8.09
N GLY A 151 -2.19 10.14 -7.82
CA GLY A 151 -3.06 10.84 -6.89
C GLY A 151 -3.26 12.30 -7.24
N LYS A 152 -4.47 12.81 -6.95
CA LYS A 152 -4.78 14.24 -6.96
C LYS A 152 -4.82 14.75 -5.54
N ILE A 153 -4.20 15.88 -5.29
CA ILE A 153 -4.16 16.51 -3.96
C ILE A 153 -4.93 17.82 -4.01
N ALA A 154 -5.79 18.04 -3.01
CA ALA A 154 -6.44 19.30 -2.75
C ALA A 154 -6.15 19.75 -1.33
N VAL A 155 -5.93 21.05 -1.12
CA VAL A 155 -5.65 21.64 0.20
C VAL A 155 -6.70 22.70 0.50
N GLY A 156 -7.22 22.67 1.72
CA GLY A 156 -8.28 23.56 2.17
C GLY A 156 -9.66 22.93 2.14
N VAL A 157 -10.68 23.75 2.41
CA VAL A 157 -12.07 23.31 2.42
C VAL A 157 -12.60 23.27 0.99
N MET A 158 -13.17 22.13 0.58
CA MET A 158 -13.92 21.96 -0.66
C MET A 158 -15.41 22.18 -0.38
N ASN A 159 -16.19 22.53 -1.41
CA ASN A 159 -17.64 22.43 -1.27
C ASN A 159 -18.14 20.97 -1.49
N PRO A 160 -19.36 20.62 -1.02
CA PRO A 160 -19.89 19.27 -1.13
C PRO A 160 -19.95 18.73 -2.57
N ASP A 161 -20.35 19.56 -3.52
CA ASP A 161 -20.47 19.15 -4.93
C ASP A 161 -19.10 18.87 -5.56
N GLU A 162 -18.09 19.65 -5.21
CA GLU A 162 -16.72 19.44 -5.65
C GLU A 162 -16.14 18.15 -5.08
N LEU A 163 -16.34 17.86 -3.77
CA LEU A 163 -15.92 16.62 -3.15
C LEU A 163 -16.62 15.43 -3.83
N ARG A 164 -17.95 15.52 -4.01
CA ARG A 164 -18.75 14.47 -4.69
C ARG A 164 -18.22 14.18 -6.09
N ALA A 165 -17.93 15.21 -6.87
CA ALA A 165 -17.38 15.06 -8.21
C ALA A 165 -16.01 14.35 -8.19
N GLN A 166 -15.12 14.69 -7.26
CA GLN A 166 -13.80 14.04 -7.15
C GLN A 166 -13.93 12.58 -6.72
N LEU A 167 -14.82 12.28 -5.76
CA LEU A 167 -15.04 10.89 -5.31
C LEU A 167 -15.73 10.05 -6.40
N SER A 168 -16.64 10.64 -7.20
CA SER A 168 -17.24 9.95 -8.36
C SER A 168 -16.19 9.56 -9.40
N LEU A 169 -15.31 10.47 -9.77
CA LEU A 169 -14.19 10.19 -10.69
C LEU A 169 -13.27 9.10 -10.14
N LEU A 170 -12.95 9.17 -8.85
CA LEU A 170 -12.09 8.20 -8.18
C LEU A 170 -12.73 6.80 -8.12
N ALA A 171 -14.06 6.74 -7.91
CA ALA A 171 -14.83 5.50 -7.87
C ALA A 171 -15.09 4.89 -9.27
N GLY A 172 -14.69 5.55 -10.36
CA GLY A 172 -14.96 5.11 -11.73
C GLY A 172 -16.40 5.26 -12.16
N ASN A 173 -17.16 6.15 -11.53
CA ASN A 173 -18.57 6.45 -11.83
C ASN A 173 -18.66 7.68 -12.76
N ASP A 174 -18.10 7.57 -13.99
CA ASP A 174 -18.25 8.57 -15.06
C ASP A 174 -19.60 8.45 -15.77
#